data_25c757a06e00645fa11b79d2e10067fb
#
_entry.id   25c757a06e00645fa11b79d2e10067fb
#
_cell.length_a   1.000
_cell.length_b   1.000
_cell.length_c   1.000
_cell.angle_alpha   90.00
_cell.angle_beta   90.00
_cell.angle_gamma   90.00
#
_symmetry.space_group_name_H-M   'P 1'
#
loop_
_entity.id
_entity.type
_entity.pdbx_description
1 polymer ?
#
loop_
_entity_poly.entity_id
_entity_poly.type
_entity_poly.pdbx_seq_one_letter_code
_entity_poly.pdbx_strand_id
1 'polypeptide(L)'
;MLPLVWAGGTVTVAQAAGATLGEPRDVAFTATIDGTQQRYVEMLPDGFDPGREHDVLIVLHGHGSDRWQYVRDRRAECMVPRAVAAQHGMIYVSPDYRGPTSWMGPKAEADLVQIIATLRREYRVDRVVLAGASMGGTAALTFAALHPNMVAGVVSQNGTANLVEFDKFQDAITASFGGTKQMVPQQYMQRSAEFHADALKMPIAITAGGKDTVVPPQSVLRLARVLEQQHRPVRLIFREAGGHDTNEADTVAAFDFVIEAVAQAPRKQPAAVR
;
A
#
# COMPACT_ATOMS: atom_id res chain seq x y z
N MET A 1 -14.39 32.97 -18.95
CA MET A 1 -13.78 32.11 -17.88
C MET A 1 -14.81 31.99 -16.77
N LEU A 2 -15.54 30.86 -16.73
CA LEU A 2 -16.50 30.56 -15.67
C LEU A 2 -15.84 29.54 -14.74
N PRO A 3 -15.86 29.67 -13.43
CA PRO A 3 -15.30 28.71 -12.51
C PRO A 3 -16.22 27.48 -12.47
N LEU A 4 -15.65 26.30 -12.71
CA LEU A 4 -16.31 25.02 -12.45
C LEU A 4 -16.44 24.85 -10.93
N VAL A 5 -17.64 25.05 -10.42
CA VAL A 5 -18.00 24.71 -9.04
C VAL A 5 -18.21 23.21 -8.97
N TRP A 6 -17.27 22.50 -8.36
CA TRP A 6 -17.48 21.11 -7.95
C TRP A 6 -18.47 21.10 -6.78
N ALA A 7 -19.68 20.61 -7.03
CA ALA A 7 -20.64 20.30 -5.97
C ALA A 7 -20.09 19.13 -5.16
N GLY A 8 -19.57 19.42 -3.97
CA GLY A 8 -19.17 18.43 -2.98
C GLY A 8 -20.41 17.69 -2.46
N GLY A 9 -20.75 16.58 -3.05
CA GLY A 9 -21.64 15.60 -2.45
C GLY A 9 -20.89 14.92 -1.30
N THR A 10 -21.27 15.20 -0.07
CA THR A 10 -20.90 14.39 1.09
C THR A 10 -21.51 13.01 0.92
N VAL A 11 -20.73 12.07 0.38
CA VAL A 11 -21.09 10.66 0.45
C VAL A 11 -20.77 10.21 1.88
N THR A 12 -21.76 10.26 2.72
CA THR A 12 -21.74 9.54 4.00
C THR A 12 -21.51 8.06 3.67
N VAL A 13 -20.40 7.50 4.14
CA VAL A 13 -20.22 6.04 4.17
C VAL A 13 -21.38 5.48 4.98
N ALA A 14 -22.47 5.13 4.30
CA ALA A 14 -23.53 4.33 4.90
C ALA A 14 -22.85 3.00 5.22
N GLN A 15 -22.51 2.81 6.49
CA GLN A 15 -22.05 1.56 7.04
C GLN A 15 -23.07 0.51 6.62
N ALA A 16 -22.75 -0.29 5.59
CA ALA A 16 -23.51 -1.48 5.28
C ALA A 16 -23.41 -2.36 6.53
N ALA A 17 -24.43 -2.32 7.35
CA ALA A 17 -24.50 -3.07 8.57
C ALA A 17 -24.35 -4.56 8.21
N GLY A 18 -23.19 -5.15 8.52
CA GLY A 18 -22.98 -6.58 8.45
C GLY A 18 -21.82 -7.11 7.59
N ALA A 19 -21.14 -6.30 6.77
CA ALA A 19 -20.01 -6.83 5.98
C ALA A 19 -18.80 -7.12 6.89
N THR A 20 -18.33 -8.36 6.90
CA THR A 20 -17.18 -8.81 7.70
C THR A 20 -16.13 -9.52 6.83
N LEU A 21 -14.94 -9.68 7.39
CA LEU A 21 -13.93 -10.60 6.87
C LEU A 21 -14.02 -11.90 7.67
N GLY A 22 -13.82 -13.02 7.01
CA GLY A 22 -13.73 -14.33 7.63
C GLY A 22 -12.51 -14.47 8.55
N GLU A 23 -12.36 -15.65 9.16
CA GLU A 23 -11.26 -15.94 10.07
C GLU A 23 -9.90 -15.80 9.39
N PRO A 24 -8.88 -15.25 10.08
CA PRO A 24 -7.53 -15.10 9.54
C PRO A 24 -6.88 -16.47 9.28
N ARG A 25 -6.46 -16.69 8.05
CA ARG A 25 -5.69 -17.87 7.64
C ARG A 25 -4.20 -17.51 7.53
N ASP A 26 -3.37 -18.15 8.34
CA ASP A 26 -1.91 -17.98 8.33
C ASP A 26 -1.29 -18.89 7.27
N VAL A 27 -0.95 -18.34 6.11
CA VAL A 27 -0.47 -19.07 4.94
C VAL A 27 1.05 -19.07 4.88
N ALA A 28 1.65 -20.25 4.78
CA ALA A 28 3.09 -20.42 4.54
C ALA A 28 3.37 -20.65 3.06
N PHE A 29 4.47 -20.11 2.57
CA PHE A 29 4.99 -20.40 1.23
C PHE A 29 6.51 -20.45 1.22
N THR A 30 7.07 -21.19 0.26
CA THR A 30 8.51 -21.20 0.03
C THR A 30 8.86 -20.09 -0.94
N ALA A 31 9.70 -19.14 -0.50
CA ALA A 31 10.14 -18.03 -1.34
C ALA A 31 11.01 -18.55 -2.50
N THR A 32 10.62 -18.23 -3.74
CA THR A 32 11.31 -18.68 -4.94
C THR A 32 12.72 -18.10 -5.08
N ILE A 33 12.96 -16.94 -4.49
CA ILE A 33 14.25 -16.26 -4.58
C ILE A 33 15.37 -16.95 -3.79
N ASP A 34 15.06 -17.62 -2.68
CA ASP A 34 16.09 -18.20 -1.80
C ASP A 34 15.67 -19.47 -1.04
N GLY A 35 14.50 -20.03 -1.32
CA GLY A 35 14.02 -21.26 -0.70
C GLY A 35 13.59 -21.13 0.77
N THR A 36 13.60 -19.93 1.36
CA THR A 36 13.19 -19.74 2.76
C THR A 36 11.68 -19.79 2.92
N GLN A 37 11.23 -20.23 4.10
CA GLN A 37 9.80 -20.20 4.44
C GLN A 37 9.36 -18.78 4.79
N GLN A 38 8.33 -18.30 4.10
CA GLN A 38 7.72 -16.99 4.33
C GLN A 38 6.23 -17.16 4.63
N ARG A 39 5.59 -16.12 5.15
CA ARG A 39 4.19 -16.21 5.57
C ARG A 39 3.42 -14.92 5.27
N TYR A 40 2.11 -15.08 5.09
CA TYR A 40 1.15 -13.98 5.08
C TYR A 40 -0.15 -14.43 5.76
N VAL A 41 -0.91 -13.47 6.27
CA VAL A 41 -2.29 -13.71 6.70
C VAL A 41 -3.23 -13.34 5.55
N GLU A 42 -4.20 -14.20 5.30
CA GLU A 42 -5.29 -13.98 4.36
C GLU A 42 -6.62 -14.01 5.09
N MET A 43 -7.50 -13.09 4.73
CA MET A 43 -8.89 -13.09 5.17
C MET A 43 -9.78 -12.88 3.94
N LEU A 44 -10.71 -13.81 3.72
CA LEU A 44 -11.68 -13.71 2.62
C LEU A 44 -12.89 -12.89 3.08
N PRO A 45 -13.52 -12.11 2.20
CA PRO A 45 -14.73 -11.38 2.55
C PRO A 45 -15.88 -12.36 2.85
N ASP A 46 -16.79 -11.94 3.69
CA ASP A 46 -18.00 -12.71 3.95
C ASP A 46 -18.80 -12.94 2.65
N GLY A 47 -19.29 -14.16 2.44
CA GLY A 47 -19.93 -14.53 1.17
C GLY A 47 -18.96 -14.63 -0.02
N PHE A 48 -17.68 -14.88 0.23
CA PHE A 48 -16.70 -15.09 -0.84
C PHE A 48 -17.14 -16.16 -1.85
N ASP A 49 -17.11 -15.81 -3.13
CA ASP A 49 -17.42 -16.72 -4.24
C ASP A 49 -16.19 -16.88 -5.15
N PRO A 50 -15.54 -18.04 -5.22
CA PRO A 50 -14.37 -18.26 -6.06
C PRO A 50 -14.66 -18.14 -7.57
N GLY A 51 -15.91 -18.20 -7.97
CA GLY A 51 -16.35 -18.03 -9.37
C GLY A 51 -16.39 -16.55 -9.82
N ARG A 52 -16.33 -15.60 -8.90
CA ARG A 52 -16.39 -14.16 -9.17
C ARG A 52 -15.01 -13.53 -9.14
N GLU A 53 -14.88 -12.37 -9.78
CA GLU A 53 -13.69 -11.53 -9.67
C GLU A 53 -13.73 -10.74 -8.38
N HIS A 54 -12.56 -10.68 -7.70
CA HIS A 54 -12.37 -9.94 -6.46
C HIS A 54 -11.18 -9.00 -6.59
N ASP A 55 -11.30 -7.82 -6.02
CA ASP A 55 -10.14 -6.97 -5.74
C ASP A 55 -9.40 -7.50 -4.51
N VAL A 56 -8.10 -7.21 -4.45
CA VAL A 56 -7.25 -7.58 -3.31
C VAL A 56 -6.74 -6.31 -2.64
N LEU A 57 -6.85 -6.23 -1.33
CA LEU A 57 -6.18 -5.23 -0.51
C LEU A 57 -5.01 -5.89 0.24
N ILE A 58 -3.78 -5.52 -0.13
CA ILE A 58 -2.58 -5.96 0.57
C ILE A 58 -2.12 -4.83 1.49
N VAL A 59 -1.96 -5.12 2.78
CA VAL A 59 -1.55 -4.18 3.81
C VAL A 59 -0.18 -4.53 4.36
N LEU A 60 0.73 -3.57 4.36
CA LEU A 60 2.13 -3.76 4.71
C LEU A 60 2.41 -3.16 6.09
N HIS A 61 2.92 -3.99 7.01
CA HIS A 61 3.17 -3.59 8.40
C HIS A 61 4.29 -2.56 8.55
N GLY A 62 4.34 -1.89 9.70
CA GLY A 62 5.37 -0.95 10.08
C GLY A 62 6.66 -1.62 10.57
N HIS A 63 7.71 -0.82 10.75
CA HIS A 63 9.00 -1.27 11.27
C HIS A 63 8.85 -1.92 12.66
N GLY A 64 9.47 -3.09 12.82
CA GLY A 64 9.43 -3.85 14.06
C GLY A 64 8.19 -4.71 14.28
N SER A 65 7.30 -4.81 13.27
CA SER A 65 6.06 -5.59 13.36
C SER A 65 6.08 -6.80 12.39
N ASP A 66 4.94 -7.43 12.21
CA ASP A 66 4.76 -8.62 11.37
C ASP A 66 3.38 -8.62 10.70
N ARG A 67 3.05 -9.71 9.98
CA ARG A 67 1.78 -9.95 9.29
C ARG A 67 0.53 -9.84 10.19
N TRP A 68 0.67 -9.91 11.50
CA TRP A 68 -0.45 -9.82 12.43
C TRP A 68 -0.83 -8.40 12.81
N GLN A 69 0.02 -7.41 12.57
CA GLN A 69 -0.27 -6.01 12.91
C GLN A 69 -1.62 -5.57 12.37
N TYR A 70 -1.81 -5.66 11.05
CA TYR A 70 -3.03 -5.23 10.38
C TYR A 70 -4.23 -6.15 10.60
N VAL A 71 -4.03 -7.28 11.27
CA VAL A 71 -5.10 -8.22 11.65
C VAL A 71 -5.61 -7.95 13.06
N ARG A 72 -4.72 -7.60 14.00
CA ARG A 72 -5.03 -7.56 15.44
C ARG A 72 -5.03 -6.16 16.04
N ASP A 73 -4.24 -5.23 15.50
CA ASP A 73 -4.10 -3.88 16.05
C ASP A 73 -5.42 -3.10 15.90
N ARG A 74 -5.73 -2.30 16.91
CA ARG A 74 -6.96 -1.49 16.99
C ARG A 74 -6.75 -0.02 16.63
N ARG A 75 -5.55 0.38 16.23
CA ARG A 75 -5.33 1.72 15.70
C ARG A 75 -6.11 1.91 14.39
N ALA A 76 -6.53 3.14 14.13
CA ALA A 76 -7.31 3.48 12.94
C ALA A 76 -6.63 3.02 11.65
N GLU A 77 -5.32 3.23 11.55
CA GLU A 77 -4.48 2.79 10.43
C GLU A 77 -4.63 1.30 10.09
N CYS A 78 -4.94 0.48 11.10
CA CYS A 78 -5.11 -0.97 10.95
C CYS A 78 -6.59 -1.41 10.88
N MET A 79 -7.49 -0.70 11.56
CA MET A 79 -8.91 -1.04 11.60
C MET A 79 -9.61 -0.65 10.30
N VAL A 80 -9.36 0.56 9.80
CA VAL A 80 -10.02 1.08 8.60
C VAL A 80 -9.79 0.19 7.37
N PRO A 81 -8.56 -0.23 7.02
CA PRO A 81 -8.36 -1.11 5.86
C PRO A 81 -9.09 -2.44 5.97
N ARG A 82 -9.25 -3.02 7.17
CA ARG A 82 -10.08 -4.23 7.35
C ARG A 82 -11.56 -3.95 7.06
N ALA A 83 -12.07 -2.83 7.58
CA ALA A 83 -13.46 -2.42 7.33
C ALA A 83 -13.69 -2.14 5.84
N VAL A 84 -12.77 -1.47 5.17
CA VAL A 84 -12.81 -1.20 3.72
C VAL A 84 -12.82 -2.50 2.93
N ALA A 85 -11.93 -3.44 3.23
CA ALA A 85 -11.89 -4.73 2.54
C ALA A 85 -13.20 -5.50 2.71
N ALA A 86 -13.76 -5.54 3.92
CA ALA A 86 -15.06 -6.16 4.21
C ALA A 86 -16.18 -5.49 3.39
N GLN A 87 -16.27 -4.16 3.46
CA GLN A 87 -17.32 -3.38 2.80
C GLN A 87 -17.32 -3.55 1.28
N HIS A 88 -16.13 -3.66 0.68
CA HIS A 88 -15.97 -3.77 -0.78
C HIS A 88 -15.80 -5.21 -1.27
N GLY A 89 -15.95 -6.22 -0.40
CA GLY A 89 -15.83 -7.63 -0.77
C GLY A 89 -14.44 -8.00 -1.29
N MET A 90 -13.39 -7.36 -0.76
CA MET A 90 -12.01 -7.57 -1.18
C MET A 90 -11.36 -8.73 -0.41
N ILE A 91 -10.50 -9.48 -1.08
CA ILE A 91 -9.57 -10.38 -0.41
C ILE A 91 -8.55 -9.51 0.34
N TYR A 92 -8.41 -9.75 1.65
CA TYR A 92 -7.51 -9.01 2.52
C TYR A 92 -6.25 -9.81 2.80
N VAL A 93 -5.07 -9.21 2.59
CA VAL A 93 -3.78 -9.90 2.73
C VAL A 93 -2.81 -9.04 3.52
N SER A 94 -2.18 -9.63 4.53
CA SER A 94 -1.15 -8.98 5.36
C SER A 94 0.10 -9.86 5.43
N PRO A 95 1.15 -9.57 4.63
CA PRO A 95 2.36 -10.39 4.56
C PRO A 95 3.42 -9.95 5.58
N ASP A 96 4.33 -10.88 5.93
CA ASP A 96 5.59 -10.55 6.59
C ASP A 96 6.55 -9.79 5.66
N TYR A 97 6.35 -9.92 4.36
CA TYR A 97 7.22 -9.37 3.30
C TYR A 97 8.69 -9.27 3.74
N ARG A 98 9.24 -10.42 4.13
CA ARG A 98 10.61 -10.71 4.54
C ARG A 98 10.96 -10.41 6.01
N GLY A 99 10.02 -9.88 6.80
CA GLY A 99 10.19 -9.74 8.24
C GLY A 99 10.15 -8.30 8.75
N PRO A 100 10.41 -8.10 10.07
CA PRO A 100 10.02 -6.88 10.79
C PRO A 100 10.65 -5.59 10.26
N THR A 101 11.74 -5.67 9.50
CA THR A 101 12.56 -4.52 9.13
C THR A 101 12.93 -4.49 7.64
N SER A 102 12.03 -4.97 6.79
CA SER A 102 12.35 -5.24 5.37
C SER A 102 12.50 -4.01 4.48
N TRP A 103 11.86 -2.89 4.79
CA TRP A 103 11.91 -1.65 3.99
C TRP A 103 11.79 -1.86 2.46
N MET A 104 11.10 -2.91 2.03
CA MET A 104 10.92 -3.32 0.64
C MET A 104 12.27 -3.54 -0.10
N GLY A 105 13.23 -4.22 0.55
CA GLY A 105 14.44 -4.68 -0.12
C GLY A 105 14.16 -5.77 -1.16
N PRO A 106 15.16 -6.20 -1.94
CA PRO A 106 14.97 -7.10 -3.08
C PRO A 106 14.23 -8.41 -2.75
N LYS A 107 14.48 -8.98 -1.58
CA LYS A 107 13.80 -10.22 -1.16
C LYS A 107 12.33 -9.97 -0.79
N ALA A 108 12.03 -8.85 -0.12
CA ALA A 108 10.66 -8.45 0.21
C ALA A 108 9.85 -8.14 -1.05
N GLU A 109 10.46 -7.48 -2.03
CA GLU A 109 9.89 -7.23 -3.36
C GLU A 109 9.54 -8.55 -4.06
N ALA A 110 10.47 -9.50 -4.11
CA ALA A 110 10.26 -10.81 -4.73
C ALA A 110 9.13 -11.60 -4.03
N ASP A 111 9.07 -11.57 -2.70
CA ASP A 111 8.00 -12.22 -1.94
C ASP A 111 6.63 -11.62 -2.27
N LEU A 112 6.53 -10.29 -2.37
CA LEU A 112 5.26 -9.64 -2.69
C LEU A 112 4.81 -9.94 -4.13
N VAL A 113 5.74 -9.98 -5.08
CA VAL A 113 5.48 -10.43 -6.47
C VAL A 113 4.95 -11.87 -6.46
N GLN A 114 5.57 -12.77 -5.69
CA GLN A 114 5.16 -14.17 -5.59
C GLN A 114 3.78 -14.31 -4.94
N ILE A 115 3.50 -13.57 -3.88
CA ILE A 115 2.18 -13.56 -3.22
C ILE A 115 1.10 -13.12 -4.21
N ILE A 116 1.29 -12.01 -4.93
CA ILE A 116 0.32 -11.54 -5.93
C ILE A 116 0.11 -12.58 -7.04
N ALA A 117 1.18 -13.22 -7.51
CA ALA A 117 1.08 -14.28 -8.52
C ALA A 117 0.32 -15.51 -7.98
N THR A 118 0.53 -15.86 -6.71
CA THR A 118 -0.19 -16.95 -6.04
C THR A 118 -1.68 -16.64 -5.92
N LEU A 119 -2.03 -15.44 -5.44
CA LEU A 119 -3.42 -15.00 -5.34
C LEU A 119 -4.14 -15.03 -6.70
N ARG A 120 -3.47 -14.58 -7.77
CA ARG A 120 -4.02 -14.63 -9.14
C ARG A 120 -4.19 -16.05 -9.68
N ARG A 121 -3.43 -17.01 -9.20
CA ARG A 121 -3.57 -18.43 -9.56
C ARG A 121 -4.70 -19.11 -8.79
N GLU A 122 -4.86 -18.73 -7.51
CA GLU A 122 -5.85 -19.34 -6.61
C GLU A 122 -7.23 -18.72 -6.76
N TYR A 123 -7.29 -17.43 -7.07
CA TYR A 123 -8.50 -16.63 -7.15
C TYR A 123 -8.60 -15.86 -8.46
N ARG A 124 -9.80 -15.46 -8.83
CA ARG A 124 -10.04 -14.53 -9.93
C ARG A 124 -9.79 -13.10 -9.44
N VAL A 125 -8.52 -12.69 -9.43
CA VAL A 125 -8.10 -11.35 -8.98
C VAL A 125 -8.18 -10.35 -10.13
N ASP A 126 -9.01 -9.31 -9.97
CA ASP A 126 -9.09 -8.17 -10.90
C ASP A 126 -7.98 -7.16 -10.59
N ARG A 127 -8.05 -6.49 -9.45
CA ARG A 127 -7.17 -5.38 -9.08
C ARG A 127 -6.49 -5.63 -7.73
N VAL A 128 -5.30 -5.06 -7.59
CA VAL A 128 -4.54 -5.12 -6.32
C VAL A 128 -4.31 -3.69 -5.84
N VAL A 129 -4.77 -3.39 -4.65
CA VAL A 129 -4.50 -2.14 -3.93
C VAL A 129 -3.48 -2.42 -2.83
N LEU A 130 -2.46 -1.57 -2.72
CA LEU A 130 -1.47 -1.65 -1.65
C LEU A 130 -1.71 -0.55 -0.63
N ALA A 131 -1.59 -0.90 0.64
CA ALA A 131 -1.66 0.08 1.72
C ALA A 131 -0.62 -0.22 2.80
N GLY A 132 -0.28 0.77 3.61
CA GLY A 132 0.57 0.60 4.76
C GLY A 132 0.91 1.91 5.44
N ALA A 133 1.46 1.80 6.67
CA ALA A 133 1.90 2.94 7.46
C ALA A 133 3.40 2.85 7.78
N SER A 134 4.07 4.02 7.87
CA SER A 134 5.49 4.09 8.20
C SER A 134 6.35 3.33 7.17
N MET A 135 7.13 2.34 7.60
CA MET A 135 7.83 1.42 6.71
C MET A 135 6.90 0.79 5.67
N GLY A 136 5.66 0.41 6.06
CA GLY A 136 4.66 -0.15 5.16
C GLY A 136 4.18 0.86 4.12
N GLY A 137 4.01 2.12 4.48
CA GLY A 137 3.67 3.21 3.55
C GLY A 137 4.78 3.47 2.53
N THR A 138 6.03 3.47 3.00
CA THR A 138 7.22 3.52 2.14
C THR A 138 7.26 2.32 1.19
N ALA A 139 7.03 1.11 1.73
CA ALA A 139 7.04 -0.13 0.97
C ALA A 139 5.97 -0.17 -0.13
N ALA A 140 4.77 0.34 0.15
CA ALA A 140 3.68 0.43 -0.83
C ALA A 140 4.04 1.36 -2.00
N LEU A 141 4.60 2.54 -1.73
CA LEU A 141 5.09 3.47 -2.77
C LEU A 141 6.23 2.86 -3.58
N THR A 142 7.22 2.26 -2.89
CA THR A 142 8.37 1.60 -3.52
C THR A 142 7.92 0.48 -4.46
N PHE A 143 7.06 -0.41 -4.01
CA PHE A 143 6.58 -1.52 -4.83
C PHE A 143 5.77 -1.03 -6.03
N ALA A 144 4.91 -0.03 -5.85
CA ALA A 144 4.15 0.55 -6.95
C ALA A 144 5.05 1.23 -8.00
N ALA A 145 6.16 1.84 -7.59
CA ALA A 145 7.15 2.42 -8.52
C ALA A 145 7.90 1.34 -9.30
N LEU A 146 8.26 0.23 -8.66
CA LEU A 146 8.97 -0.89 -9.29
C LEU A 146 8.04 -1.75 -10.18
N HIS A 147 6.78 -1.92 -9.78
CA HIS A 147 5.81 -2.80 -10.43
C HIS A 147 4.48 -2.09 -10.74
N PRO A 148 4.49 -0.97 -11.51
CA PRO A 148 3.29 -0.13 -11.69
C PRO A 148 2.13 -0.86 -12.39
N ASN A 149 2.41 -1.93 -13.14
CA ASN A 149 1.39 -2.72 -13.81
C ASN A 149 0.73 -3.77 -12.91
N MET A 150 1.27 -4.01 -11.72
CA MET A 150 0.73 -4.96 -10.74
C MET A 150 -0.21 -4.30 -9.73
N VAL A 151 -0.18 -2.96 -9.62
CA VAL A 151 -0.86 -2.19 -8.58
C VAL A 151 -1.89 -1.26 -9.22
N ALA A 152 -3.11 -1.32 -8.73
CA ALA A 152 -4.22 -0.49 -9.19
C ALA A 152 -4.44 0.77 -8.32
N GLY A 153 -3.93 0.79 -7.09
CA GLY A 153 -4.05 1.93 -6.18
C GLY A 153 -3.11 1.81 -4.98
N VAL A 154 -2.76 2.93 -4.35
CA VAL A 154 -1.85 2.99 -3.21
C VAL A 154 -2.39 3.90 -2.11
N VAL A 155 -2.36 3.43 -0.85
CA VAL A 155 -2.52 4.26 0.33
C VAL A 155 -1.24 4.22 1.15
N SER A 156 -0.49 5.33 1.19
CA SER A 156 0.75 5.48 1.95
C SER A 156 0.52 6.41 3.14
N GLN A 157 0.59 5.86 4.35
CA GLN A 157 0.41 6.62 5.58
C GLN A 157 1.77 6.86 6.25
N ASN A 158 2.15 8.12 6.44
CA ASN A 158 3.40 8.54 7.11
C ASN A 158 4.66 7.78 6.63
N GLY A 159 4.74 7.49 5.32
CA GLY A 159 5.90 6.88 4.68
C GLY A 159 6.91 7.90 4.17
N THR A 160 8.06 7.43 3.69
CA THR A 160 9.00 8.24 2.88
C THR A 160 8.94 7.81 1.41
N ALA A 161 9.16 8.76 0.51
CA ALA A 161 9.28 8.51 -0.92
C ALA A 161 10.75 8.54 -1.40
N ASN A 162 11.70 8.85 -0.52
CA ASN A 162 13.10 9.00 -0.89
C ASN A 162 14.03 8.33 0.13
N LEU A 163 14.49 7.14 -0.19
CA LEU A 163 15.39 6.36 0.65
C LEU A 163 16.87 6.79 0.49
N VAL A 164 17.18 7.60 -0.53
CA VAL A 164 18.53 8.17 -0.71
C VAL A 164 18.78 9.25 0.35
N GLU A 165 17.83 10.14 0.59
CA GLU A 165 17.95 11.19 1.61
C GLU A 165 17.56 10.73 3.02
N PHE A 166 16.71 9.69 3.14
CA PHE A 166 16.23 9.20 4.44
C PHE A 166 17.37 8.63 5.28
N ASP A 167 17.58 9.17 6.47
CA ASP A 167 18.73 8.87 7.33
C ASP A 167 18.40 8.05 8.58
N LYS A 168 17.13 7.72 8.80
CA LYS A 168 16.69 6.86 9.91
C LYS A 168 16.74 5.38 9.52
N PHE A 169 16.78 4.51 10.52
CA PHE A 169 16.74 3.04 10.34
C PHE A 169 17.78 2.47 9.38
N GLN A 170 18.94 3.12 9.24
CA GLN A 170 19.95 2.79 8.24
C GLN A 170 20.50 1.38 8.38
N ASP A 171 20.66 0.84 9.58
CA ASP A 171 21.11 -0.55 9.81
C ASP A 171 20.13 -1.55 9.21
N ALA A 172 18.82 -1.33 9.42
CA ALA A 172 17.76 -2.18 8.89
C ALA A 172 17.68 -2.10 7.36
N ILE A 173 17.75 -0.87 6.81
CA ILE A 173 17.71 -0.65 5.36
C ILE A 173 18.96 -1.26 4.70
N THR A 174 20.13 -1.06 5.27
CA THR A 174 21.40 -1.63 4.81
C THR A 174 21.33 -3.17 4.77
N ALA A 175 20.83 -3.79 5.84
CA ALA A 175 20.66 -5.25 5.89
C ALA A 175 19.66 -5.74 4.82
N SER A 176 18.56 -5.02 4.62
CA SER A 176 17.53 -5.38 3.65
C SER A 176 17.98 -5.17 2.20
N PHE A 177 18.74 -4.11 1.93
CA PHE A 177 19.18 -3.74 0.58
C PHE A 177 20.49 -4.41 0.16
N GLY A 178 21.16 -5.09 1.10
CA GLY A 178 22.42 -5.78 0.86
C GLY A 178 23.66 -4.88 0.90
N GLY A 179 23.55 -3.66 1.42
CA GLY A 179 24.65 -2.71 1.57
C GLY A 179 24.19 -1.30 1.89
N THR A 180 25.13 -0.47 2.30
CA THR A 180 24.90 0.96 2.58
C THR A 180 24.60 1.74 1.30
N LYS A 181 24.13 2.98 1.44
CA LYS A 181 23.90 3.90 0.30
C LYS A 181 25.13 4.05 -0.61
N GLN A 182 26.34 4.03 -0.03
CA GLN A 182 27.60 4.14 -0.74
C GLN A 182 27.96 2.84 -1.47
N MET A 183 27.63 1.67 -0.90
CA MET A 183 27.95 0.35 -1.46
C MET A 183 26.99 -0.03 -2.58
N VAL A 184 25.69 0.23 -2.40
CA VAL A 184 24.63 -0.17 -3.33
C VAL A 184 23.69 1.01 -3.69
N PRO A 185 24.21 2.14 -4.19
CA PRO A 185 23.42 3.37 -4.41
C PRO A 185 22.21 3.14 -5.33
N GLN A 186 22.33 2.23 -6.30
CA GLN A 186 21.26 1.89 -7.22
C GLN A 186 20.04 1.29 -6.51
N GLN A 187 20.24 0.49 -5.44
CA GLN A 187 19.14 -0.08 -4.67
C GLN A 187 18.32 1.02 -3.99
N TYR A 188 18.99 2.04 -3.45
CA TYR A 188 18.31 3.17 -2.81
C TYR A 188 17.60 4.06 -3.83
N MET A 189 18.22 4.35 -4.98
CA MET A 189 17.60 5.14 -6.05
C MET A 189 16.38 4.45 -6.63
N GLN A 190 16.49 3.16 -6.99
CA GLN A 190 15.40 2.39 -7.59
C GLN A 190 14.20 2.26 -6.64
N ARG A 191 14.43 2.23 -5.31
CA ARG A 191 13.40 2.09 -4.29
C ARG A 191 12.87 3.41 -3.75
N SER A 192 13.35 4.52 -4.27
CA SER A 192 12.85 5.86 -3.95
C SER A 192 11.78 6.28 -4.94
N ALA A 193 10.52 6.14 -4.56
CA ALA A 193 9.37 6.42 -5.43
C ALA A 193 9.37 7.85 -6.00
N GLU A 194 9.99 8.81 -5.30
CA GLU A 194 10.14 10.19 -5.74
C GLU A 194 10.87 10.31 -7.10
N PHE A 195 11.79 9.40 -7.39
CA PHE A 195 12.52 9.39 -8.67
C PHE A 195 11.78 8.68 -9.81
N HIS A 196 10.63 8.09 -9.51
CA HIS A 196 9.85 7.29 -10.45
C HIS A 196 8.40 7.77 -10.58
N ALA A 197 8.15 9.08 -10.37
CA ALA A 197 6.82 9.66 -10.44
C ALA A 197 6.10 9.35 -11.77
N ASP A 198 6.83 9.27 -12.88
CA ASP A 198 6.29 8.94 -14.21
C ASP A 198 5.67 7.53 -14.28
N ALA A 199 6.15 6.59 -13.46
CA ALA A 199 5.63 5.24 -13.37
C ALA A 199 4.32 5.17 -12.54
N LEU A 200 4.12 6.12 -11.64
CA LEU A 200 3.01 6.16 -10.71
C LEU A 200 1.75 6.75 -11.36
N LYS A 201 1.03 5.94 -12.12
CA LYS A 201 -0.18 6.34 -12.87
C LYS A 201 -1.48 5.99 -12.17
N MET A 202 -1.42 5.13 -11.15
CA MET A 202 -2.55 4.70 -10.36
C MET A 202 -2.98 5.77 -9.35
N PRO A 203 -4.20 5.73 -8.83
CA PRO A 203 -4.63 6.55 -7.70
C PRO A 203 -3.72 6.34 -6.47
N ILE A 204 -3.26 7.43 -5.87
CA ILE A 204 -2.39 7.40 -4.70
C ILE A 204 -2.93 8.38 -3.64
N ALA A 205 -3.19 7.87 -2.43
CA ALA A 205 -3.42 8.71 -1.27
C ALA A 205 -2.19 8.68 -0.36
N ILE A 206 -1.80 9.84 0.13
CA ILE A 206 -0.66 10.04 1.03
C ILE A 206 -1.15 10.79 2.25
N THR A 207 -0.91 10.25 3.46
CA THR A 207 -1.04 11.01 4.70
C THR A 207 0.33 11.38 5.23
N ALA A 208 0.48 12.56 5.83
CA ALA A 208 1.77 13.01 6.38
C ALA A 208 1.58 14.03 7.50
N GLY A 209 2.41 13.94 8.53
CA GLY A 209 2.46 14.88 9.66
C GLY A 209 3.63 15.84 9.55
N GLY A 210 3.37 17.14 9.73
CA GLY A 210 4.41 18.19 9.64
C GLY A 210 5.42 18.14 10.79
N LYS A 211 5.05 17.54 11.93
CA LYS A 211 5.91 17.34 13.10
C LYS A 211 6.41 15.89 13.22
N ASP A 212 6.28 15.11 12.16
CA ASP A 212 6.82 13.75 12.14
C ASP A 212 8.35 13.76 12.13
N THR A 213 8.96 13.36 13.24
CA THR A 213 10.40 13.24 13.41
C THR A 213 10.91 11.82 13.19
N VAL A 214 10.02 10.84 13.05
CA VAL A 214 10.34 9.43 12.77
C VAL A 214 10.54 9.24 11.28
N VAL A 215 9.55 9.67 10.48
CA VAL A 215 9.61 9.67 9.01
C VAL A 215 9.26 11.08 8.51
N PRO A 216 10.25 11.98 8.35
CA PRO A 216 10.03 13.35 7.90
C PRO A 216 9.27 13.41 6.58
N PRO A 217 8.25 14.30 6.43
CA PRO A 217 7.29 14.26 5.33
C PRO A 217 7.82 14.82 4.00
N GLN A 218 9.00 15.46 3.97
CA GLN A 218 9.44 16.29 2.84
C GLN A 218 9.41 15.55 1.50
N SER A 219 9.84 14.30 1.45
CA SER A 219 9.90 13.52 0.21
C SER A 219 8.50 13.19 -0.35
N VAL A 220 7.56 12.85 0.52
CA VAL A 220 6.19 12.55 0.07
C VAL A 220 5.44 13.82 -0.32
N LEU A 221 5.74 14.98 0.30
CA LEU A 221 5.20 16.28 -0.12
C LEU A 221 5.72 16.67 -1.52
N ARG A 222 7.00 16.43 -1.81
CA ARG A 222 7.56 16.66 -3.16
C ARG A 222 6.96 15.71 -4.17
N LEU A 223 6.87 14.41 -3.84
CA LEU A 223 6.24 13.42 -4.71
C LEU A 223 4.79 13.81 -5.04
N ALA A 224 3.99 14.14 -4.04
CA ALA A 224 2.59 14.54 -4.25
C ALA A 224 2.50 15.75 -5.20
N ARG A 225 3.33 16.78 -5.00
CA ARG A 225 3.38 17.96 -5.88
C ARG A 225 3.73 17.59 -7.33
N VAL A 226 4.70 16.70 -7.54
CA VAL A 226 5.06 16.24 -8.90
C VAL A 226 3.90 15.49 -9.54
N LEU A 227 3.24 14.60 -8.80
CA LEU A 227 2.07 13.87 -9.29
C LEU A 227 0.90 14.80 -9.65
N GLU A 228 0.64 15.82 -8.83
CA GLU A 228 -0.35 16.87 -9.12
C GLU A 228 -0.01 17.63 -10.40
N GLN A 229 1.24 18.06 -10.58
CA GLN A 229 1.72 18.73 -11.79
C GLN A 229 1.58 17.85 -13.04
N GLN A 230 1.69 16.56 -12.89
CA GLN A 230 1.49 15.58 -13.96
C GLN A 230 0.02 15.19 -14.15
N HIS A 231 -0.92 15.83 -13.44
CA HIS A 231 -2.36 15.52 -13.46
C HIS A 231 -2.66 14.05 -13.12
N ARG A 232 -1.86 13.45 -12.23
CA ARG A 232 -2.11 12.11 -11.71
C ARG A 232 -3.17 12.14 -10.61
N PRO A 233 -3.98 11.08 -10.46
CA PRO A 233 -4.96 10.99 -9.38
C PRO A 233 -4.23 10.81 -8.03
N VAL A 234 -3.88 11.91 -7.39
CA VAL A 234 -3.23 11.94 -6.09
C VAL A 234 -4.05 12.73 -5.08
N ARG A 235 -4.10 12.25 -3.83
CA ARG A 235 -4.67 12.95 -2.68
C ARG A 235 -3.64 13.04 -1.56
N LEU A 236 -3.18 14.23 -1.26
CA LEU A 236 -2.35 14.51 -0.10
C LEU A 236 -3.20 14.99 1.07
N ILE A 237 -3.10 14.31 2.22
CA ILE A 237 -3.70 14.69 3.49
C ILE A 237 -2.56 15.06 4.43
N PHE A 238 -2.26 16.35 4.50
CA PHE A 238 -1.16 16.88 5.30
C PHE A 238 -1.69 17.59 6.55
N ARG A 239 -1.19 17.19 7.73
CA ARG A 239 -1.49 17.81 9.01
C ARG A 239 -0.24 18.50 9.54
N GLU A 240 -0.17 19.83 9.45
CA GLU A 240 1.00 20.62 9.86
C GLU A 240 1.41 20.35 11.32
N ALA A 241 0.45 20.17 12.22
CA ALA A 241 0.67 19.87 13.62
C ALA A 241 0.76 18.35 13.91
N GLY A 242 0.52 17.48 12.92
CA GLY A 242 0.50 16.02 13.07
C GLY A 242 1.89 15.44 13.28
N GLY A 243 1.97 14.34 14.01
CA GLY A 243 3.17 13.53 14.23
C GLY A 243 3.22 12.30 13.31
N HIS A 244 3.81 11.21 13.83
CA HIS A 244 3.96 9.94 13.13
C HIS A 244 2.74 9.03 13.31
N ASP A 245 1.55 9.55 13.07
CA ASP A 245 0.28 8.84 13.18
C ASP A 245 -0.74 9.40 12.19
N THR A 246 -1.70 8.58 11.80
CA THR A 246 -2.83 9.00 10.98
C THR A 246 -4.13 8.71 11.74
N ASN A 247 -4.94 9.73 11.97
CA ASN A 247 -6.23 9.57 12.64
C ASN A 247 -7.25 8.83 11.75
N GLU A 248 -8.38 8.43 12.34
CA GLU A 248 -9.41 7.67 11.66
C GLU A 248 -10.00 8.41 10.46
N ALA A 249 -10.34 9.68 10.60
CA ALA A 249 -10.96 10.47 9.54
C ALA A 249 -10.03 10.61 8.32
N ASP A 250 -8.74 10.82 8.55
CA ASP A 250 -7.73 10.92 7.50
C ASP A 250 -7.46 9.55 6.85
N THR A 251 -7.47 8.48 7.65
CA THR A 251 -7.33 7.11 7.13
C THR A 251 -8.51 6.77 6.23
N VAL A 252 -9.74 7.00 6.69
CA VAL A 252 -10.97 6.78 5.90
C VAL A 252 -10.90 7.58 4.59
N ALA A 253 -10.62 8.89 4.68
CA ALA A 253 -10.56 9.74 3.50
C ALA A 253 -9.49 9.31 2.47
N ALA A 254 -8.36 8.75 2.95
CA ALA A 254 -7.32 8.22 2.07
C ALA A 254 -7.78 6.94 1.33
N PHE A 255 -8.43 6.02 2.05
CA PHE A 255 -8.96 4.80 1.46
C PHE A 255 -10.12 5.06 0.51
N ASP A 256 -11.09 5.89 0.90
CA ASP A 256 -12.24 6.25 0.05
C ASP A 256 -11.77 6.81 -1.29
N PHE A 257 -10.82 7.77 -1.28
CA PHE A 257 -10.28 8.33 -2.50
C PHE A 257 -9.70 7.24 -3.43
N VAL A 258 -8.87 6.34 -2.90
CA VAL A 258 -8.22 5.32 -3.72
C VAL A 258 -9.23 4.30 -4.23
N ILE A 259 -10.11 3.79 -3.37
CA ILE A 259 -11.08 2.76 -3.73
C ILE A 259 -12.08 3.29 -4.77
N GLU A 260 -12.60 4.51 -4.59
CA GLU A 260 -13.51 5.15 -5.55
C GLU A 260 -12.82 5.35 -6.92
N ALA A 261 -11.60 5.88 -6.93
CA ALA A 261 -10.86 6.10 -8.17
C ALA A 261 -10.51 4.78 -8.88
N VAL A 262 -10.14 3.74 -8.13
CA VAL A 262 -9.89 2.40 -8.66
C VAL A 262 -11.19 1.81 -9.23
N ALA A 263 -12.33 1.98 -8.57
CA ALA A 263 -13.62 1.47 -9.05
C ALA A 263 -14.07 2.13 -10.36
N GLN A 264 -13.73 3.41 -10.56
CA GLN A 264 -14.06 4.16 -11.77
C GLN A 264 -13.12 3.88 -12.95
N ALA A 265 -11.93 3.31 -12.69
CA ALA A 265 -10.97 2.98 -13.73
C ALA A 265 -11.51 1.84 -14.64
N PRO A 266 -11.30 1.91 -15.97
CA PRO A 266 -11.71 0.82 -16.86
C PRO A 266 -11.04 -0.49 -16.42
N ARG A 267 -11.85 -1.56 -16.34
CA ARG A 267 -11.33 -2.91 -16.09
C ARG A 267 -10.45 -3.33 -17.27
N LYS A 268 -9.29 -3.88 -16.99
CA LYS A 268 -8.46 -4.48 -18.03
C LYS A 268 -9.22 -5.68 -18.61
N GLN A 269 -9.50 -5.67 -19.92
CA GLN A 269 -10.04 -6.85 -20.56
C GLN A 269 -9.08 -8.04 -20.32
N PRO A 270 -9.58 -9.20 -19.92
CA PRO A 270 -8.73 -10.39 -19.82
C PRO A 270 -8.08 -10.61 -21.19
N ALA A 271 -6.76 -10.79 -21.20
CA ALA A 271 -6.05 -11.15 -22.42
C ALA A 271 -6.73 -12.41 -22.97
N ALA A 272 -7.23 -12.34 -24.22
CA ALA A 272 -7.81 -13.50 -24.87
C ALA A 272 -6.78 -14.65 -24.81
N VAL A 273 -7.14 -15.72 -24.13
CA VAL A 273 -6.36 -16.96 -24.10
C VAL A 273 -6.29 -17.45 -25.56
N ARG A 274 -5.13 -17.30 -26.18
CA ARG A 274 -4.81 -17.89 -27.47
C ARG A 274 -4.25 -19.28 -27.28
#